data_017bc22631c02e72bbc244a21ecbd485
#
_entry.id   017bc22631c02e72bbc244a21ecbd485
#
_cell.length_a   1.000
_cell.length_b   1.000
_cell.length_c   1.000
_cell.angle_alpha   90.00
_cell.angle_beta   90.00
_cell.angle_gamma   90.00
#
_symmetry.space_group_name_H-M   'P 1'
#
loop_
_entity.id
_entity.type
_entity.pdbx_description
1 polymer ?
#
loop_
_entity_poly.entity_id
_entity_poly.type
_entity_poly.pdbx_seq_one_letter_code
_entity_poly.pdbx_strand_id
1 'polypeptide(L)'
;MPQGMTTMDIISNKLREAFSPESLEVQDESHLHEGHAGHRSGGETHFRVYIVSEAFKGKSRIDRHRMINAALATELAGSVHALALHAKAPGEA
;
A
#
# COMPACT_ATOMS: atom_id res chain seq x y z
N MET A 1 -4.89 -22.36 11.80
CA MET A 1 -3.85 -22.20 10.80
C MET A 1 -4.24 -21.22 9.71
N PRO A 2 -3.56 -20.14 9.59
CA PRO A 2 -3.93 -19.18 8.55
C PRO A 2 -3.69 -19.77 7.17
N GLN A 3 -4.59 -19.46 6.30
CA GLN A 3 -4.35 -19.73 4.90
C GLN A 3 -3.35 -18.71 4.40
N GLY A 4 -2.91 -18.86 3.19
CA GLY A 4 -2.00 -17.90 2.65
C GLY A 4 -2.53 -16.50 2.82
N MET A 5 -1.63 -15.56 3.09
CA MET A 5 -1.99 -14.16 3.20
C MET A 5 -2.20 -13.60 1.81
N THR A 6 -3.22 -12.74 1.68
CA THR A 6 -3.41 -12.01 0.44
C THR A 6 -2.33 -10.94 0.31
N THR A 7 -2.14 -10.43 -0.89
CA THR A 7 -1.23 -9.32 -1.11
C THR A 7 -1.62 -8.12 -0.25
N MET A 8 -2.93 -7.87 -0.12
CA MET A 8 -3.41 -6.79 0.73
C MET A 8 -2.99 -6.99 2.18
N ASP A 9 -3.07 -8.22 2.68
CA ASP A 9 -2.63 -8.52 4.05
C ASP A 9 -1.15 -8.27 4.22
N ILE A 10 -0.36 -8.68 3.25
CA ILE A 10 1.09 -8.51 3.31
C ILE A 10 1.44 -7.02 3.34
N ILE A 11 0.81 -6.23 2.45
CA ILE A 11 1.04 -4.80 2.42
C ILE A 11 0.68 -4.17 3.77
N SER A 12 -0.50 -4.51 4.29
CA SER A 12 -0.96 -3.95 5.56
C SER A 12 0.00 -4.27 6.70
N ASN A 13 0.44 -5.52 6.78
CA ASN A 13 1.34 -5.94 7.86
C ASN A 13 2.68 -5.26 7.76
N LYS A 14 3.24 -5.14 6.56
CA LYS A 14 4.53 -4.47 6.39
C LYS A 14 4.45 -3.01 6.76
N LEU A 15 3.37 -2.34 6.39
CA LEU A 15 3.21 -0.93 6.73
C LEU A 15 3.02 -0.74 8.23
N ARG A 16 2.30 -1.65 8.89
CA ARG A 16 2.16 -1.57 10.34
C ARG A 16 3.49 -1.74 11.04
N GLU A 17 4.30 -2.68 10.58
CA GLU A 17 5.60 -2.93 11.19
C GLU A 17 6.58 -1.79 10.94
N ALA A 18 6.55 -1.23 9.75
CA ALA A 18 7.53 -0.21 9.39
C ALA A 18 7.21 1.14 10.00
N PHE A 19 5.95 1.50 10.13
CA PHE A 19 5.55 2.86 10.46
C PHE A 19 4.69 3.00 11.69
N SER A 20 4.25 1.91 12.30
CA SER A 20 3.37 1.93 13.47
C SER A 20 2.26 2.99 13.32
N PRO A 21 1.47 2.92 12.26
CA PRO A 21 0.53 3.99 11.95
C PRO A 21 -0.60 4.06 12.94
N GLU A 22 -1.08 5.28 13.18
CA GLU A 22 -2.29 5.43 13.99
C GLU A 22 -3.54 5.14 13.16
N SER A 23 -3.41 5.16 11.83
CA SER A 23 -4.52 4.87 10.92
C SER A 23 -3.96 4.26 9.66
N LEU A 24 -4.58 3.20 9.20
CA LEU A 24 -4.15 2.52 7.97
C LEU A 24 -5.36 1.91 7.28
N GLU A 25 -5.52 2.24 6.03
CA GLU A 25 -6.52 1.61 5.19
C GLU A 25 -5.87 1.23 3.87
N VAL A 26 -6.03 -0.02 3.46
CA VAL A 26 -5.52 -0.52 2.19
C VAL A 26 -6.71 -1.01 1.39
N GLN A 27 -6.86 -0.49 0.18
CA GLN A 27 -7.96 -0.86 -0.70
C GLN A 27 -7.41 -1.58 -1.92
N ASP A 28 -8.04 -2.68 -2.28
CA ASP A 28 -7.71 -3.41 -3.49
C ASP A 28 -8.58 -2.86 -4.61
N GLU A 29 -7.96 -2.18 -5.56
CA GLU A 29 -8.67 -1.57 -6.68
C GLU A 29 -8.48 -2.34 -7.97
N SER A 30 -8.01 -3.57 -7.88
CA SER A 30 -7.77 -4.38 -9.07
C SER A 30 -9.04 -4.56 -9.90
N HIS A 31 -10.19 -4.62 -9.24
CA HIS A 31 -11.47 -4.80 -9.93
C HIS A 31 -11.81 -3.64 -10.86
N LEU A 32 -11.23 -2.47 -10.64
CA LEU A 32 -11.49 -1.31 -11.50
C LEU A 32 -10.92 -1.49 -12.90
N HIS A 33 -10.08 -2.52 -13.08
CA HIS A 33 -9.41 -2.79 -14.34
C HIS A 33 -9.96 -4.02 -15.03
N GLU A 34 -11.00 -4.61 -14.48
CA GLU A 34 -11.61 -5.80 -15.10
C GLU A 34 -12.22 -5.44 -16.44
N GLY A 35 -12.09 -6.35 -17.38
CA GLY A 35 -12.61 -6.12 -18.71
C GLY A 35 -11.63 -5.48 -19.65
N HIS A 36 -10.54 -4.94 -19.16
CA HIS A 36 -9.51 -4.40 -20.04
C HIS A 36 -8.74 -5.54 -20.71
N ALA A 37 -8.32 -5.29 -21.92
CA ALA A 37 -7.50 -6.25 -22.63
C ALA A 37 -6.26 -6.53 -21.81
N GLY A 38 -5.94 -7.81 -21.62
CA GLY A 38 -4.79 -8.19 -20.85
C GLY A 38 -5.03 -8.32 -19.38
N HIS A 39 -6.24 -8.00 -18.92
CA HIS A 39 -6.55 -8.18 -17.51
C HIS A 39 -6.43 -9.65 -17.12
N ARG A 40 -5.82 -9.90 -15.98
CA ARG A 40 -5.71 -11.26 -15.46
C ARG A 40 -6.68 -11.42 -14.31
N SER A 41 -7.39 -12.52 -14.35
CA SER A 41 -8.27 -12.83 -13.23
C SER A 41 -7.41 -13.09 -12.01
N GLY A 42 -8.00 -12.90 -10.83
CA GLY A 42 -7.29 -13.06 -9.58
C GLY A 42 -6.82 -11.78 -8.95
N GLY A 43 -6.86 -10.69 -9.67
CA GLY A 43 -6.69 -9.36 -9.11
C GLY A 43 -5.46 -9.14 -8.24
N GLU A 44 -5.61 -8.27 -7.27
CA GLU A 44 -4.58 -7.93 -6.28
C GLU A 44 -3.33 -7.34 -6.92
N THR A 45 -3.51 -6.54 -7.96
CA THR A 45 -2.40 -5.89 -8.66
C THR A 45 -2.39 -4.38 -8.51
N HIS A 46 -3.52 -3.78 -8.10
CA HIS A 46 -3.67 -2.33 -7.98
C HIS A 46 -4.24 -2.01 -6.60
N PHE A 47 -3.53 -1.18 -5.85
CA PHE A 47 -3.91 -0.87 -4.47
C PHE A 47 -3.88 0.62 -4.21
N ARG A 48 -4.69 1.04 -3.25
CA ARG A 48 -4.66 2.40 -2.72
C ARG A 48 -4.46 2.32 -1.22
N VAL A 49 -3.54 3.13 -0.71
CA VAL A 49 -3.18 3.13 0.69
C VAL A 49 -3.42 4.50 1.29
N TYR A 50 -4.15 4.52 2.41
CA TYR A 50 -4.27 5.71 3.25
C TYR A 50 -3.58 5.38 4.57
N ILE A 51 -2.53 6.12 4.90
CA ILE A 51 -1.75 5.84 6.09
C ILE A 51 -1.42 7.14 6.82
N VAL A 52 -1.62 7.13 8.14
CA VAL A 52 -1.28 8.26 9.01
C VAL A 52 -0.29 7.76 10.03
N SER A 53 0.90 8.36 10.06
CA SER A 53 1.96 7.91 10.94
C SER A 53 2.86 9.07 11.32
N GLU A 54 3.33 9.06 12.57
CA GLU A 54 4.31 10.04 13.04
C GLU A 54 5.62 9.95 12.28
N ALA A 55 5.90 8.80 11.69
CA ALA A 55 7.11 8.61 10.91
C ALA A 55 7.21 9.57 9.72
N PHE A 56 6.08 10.10 9.29
CA PHE A 56 6.02 11.01 8.15
C PHE A 56 6.14 12.48 8.54
N LYS A 57 6.20 12.76 9.84
CA LYS A 57 6.26 14.14 10.29
C LYS A 57 7.54 14.81 9.79
N GLY A 58 7.39 15.98 9.20
CA GLY A 58 8.54 16.71 8.67
C GLY A 58 9.09 16.18 7.36
N LYS A 59 8.46 15.17 6.77
CA LYS A 59 8.92 14.59 5.51
C LYS A 59 8.12 15.17 4.36
N SER A 60 8.80 15.35 3.22
CA SER A 60 8.12 15.78 2.00
C SER A 60 7.25 14.64 1.48
N ARG A 61 6.34 14.99 0.56
CA ARG A 61 5.50 13.98 -0.08
C ARG A 61 6.35 12.93 -0.79
N ILE A 62 7.37 13.36 -1.48
CA ILE A 62 8.26 12.44 -2.20
C ILE A 62 8.97 11.52 -1.22
N ASP A 63 9.47 12.06 -0.12
CA ASP A 63 10.17 11.24 0.86
C ASP A 63 9.25 10.21 1.49
N ARG A 64 8.00 10.58 1.79
CA ARG A 64 7.03 9.65 2.34
C ARG A 64 6.78 8.50 1.39
N HIS A 65 6.62 8.80 0.11
CA HIS A 65 6.41 7.78 -0.91
C HIS A 65 7.62 6.88 -1.04
N ARG A 66 8.81 7.43 -0.97
CA ARG A 66 10.02 6.63 -1.01
C ARG A 66 10.14 5.68 0.17
N MET A 67 9.75 6.15 1.36
CA MET A 67 9.76 5.33 2.56
C MET A 67 8.83 4.14 2.40
N ILE A 68 7.63 4.38 1.89
CA ILE A 68 6.65 3.33 1.70
C ILE A 68 7.09 2.38 0.60
N ASN A 69 7.61 2.91 -0.51
CA ASN A 69 8.08 2.06 -1.60
C ASN A 69 9.22 1.16 -1.14
N ALA A 70 10.09 1.66 -0.29
CA ALA A 70 11.17 0.84 0.24
C ALA A 70 10.64 -0.30 1.11
N ALA A 71 9.62 -0.01 1.92
CA ALA A 71 9.01 -1.03 2.77
C ALA A 71 8.30 -2.11 1.95
N LEU A 72 7.79 -1.76 0.78
CA LEU A 72 7.03 -2.65 -0.07
C LEU A 72 7.80 -3.08 -1.32
N ALA A 73 9.13 -2.99 -1.28
CA ALA A 73 9.95 -3.22 -2.47
C ALA A 73 9.72 -4.59 -3.09
N THR A 74 9.56 -5.62 -2.26
CA THR A 74 9.33 -6.97 -2.75
C THR A 74 8.02 -7.07 -3.52
N GLU A 75 6.96 -6.48 -2.96
CA GLU A 75 5.65 -6.53 -3.59
C GLU A 75 5.63 -5.74 -4.89
N LEU A 76 6.30 -4.59 -4.89
CA LEU A 76 6.35 -3.75 -6.08
C LEU A 76 7.17 -4.39 -7.19
N ALA A 77 8.16 -5.21 -6.84
CA ALA A 77 8.93 -5.94 -7.83
C ALA A 77 8.17 -7.15 -8.37
N GLY A 78 7.13 -7.58 -7.67
CA GLY A 78 6.36 -8.78 -8.01
C GLY A 78 4.97 -8.46 -8.53
N SER A 79 3.97 -8.78 -7.74
CA SER A 79 2.57 -8.76 -8.21
C SER A 79 1.91 -7.40 -8.20
N VAL A 80 2.43 -6.44 -7.45
CA VAL A 80 1.79 -5.12 -7.36
C VAL A 80 2.23 -4.26 -8.53
N HIS A 81 1.29 -3.92 -9.41
CA HIS A 81 1.59 -3.15 -10.60
C HIS A 81 1.40 -1.65 -10.40
N ALA A 82 0.49 -1.27 -9.52
CA ALA A 82 0.21 0.13 -9.27
C ALA A 82 -0.14 0.33 -7.80
N LEU A 83 0.34 1.42 -7.23
CA LEU A 83 0.13 1.71 -5.81
C LEU A 83 -0.09 3.21 -5.67
N ALA A 84 -1.32 3.59 -5.28
CA ALA A 84 -1.66 4.98 -5.00
C ALA A 84 -1.48 5.20 -3.50
N LEU A 85 -0.73 6.24 -3.14
CA LEU A 85 -0.35 6.47 -1.75
C LEU A 85 -0.87 7.80 -1.25
N HIS A 86 -1.48 7.78 -0.07
CA HIS A 86 -1.91 8.97 0.65
C HIS A 86 -1.30 8.88 2.05
N ALA A 87 -0.13 9.48 2.22
CA ALA A 87 0.63 9.40 3.47
C ALA A 87 0.60 10.72 4.18
N LYS A 88 0.17 10.71 5.44
CA LYS A 88 0.05 11.92 6.25
C LYS A 88 0.66 11.71 7.61
N ALA A 89 1.13 12.80 8.20
CA ALA A 89 1.47 12.82 9.62
C ALA A 89 0.20 13.15 10.41
N PRO A 90 0.16 12.79 11.69
CA PRO A 90 -1.02 13.10 12.50
C PRO A 90 -1.29 14.61 12.51
N GLY A 91 -2.57 14.96 12.38
CA GLY A 91 -2.98 16.35 12.38
C GLY A 91 -2.94 17.05 11.04
N GLU A 92 -2.41 16.41 10.02
CA GLU A 92 -2.43 16.98 8.67
C GLU A 92 -3.79 16.78 8.02
N ALA A 93 -4.21 17.76 7.26
CA ALA A 93 -5.48 17.70 6.56
C ALA A 93 -5.42 16.85 5.31
#